data_7940a9c2862b6d92485e14d511ebd4e9
#
_entry.id   7940a9c2862b6d92485e14d511ebd4e9
#
_cell.length_a   1.000
_cell.length_b   1.000
_cell.length_c   1.000
_cell.angle_alpha   90.00
_cell.angle_beta   90.00
_cell.angle_gamma   90.00
#
_symmetry.space_group_name_H-M   'P 1'
#
loop_
_entity.id
_entity.type
_entity.pdbx_description
1 polymer ?
#
loop_
_entity_poly.entity_id
_entity_poly.type
_entity_poly.pdbx_seq_one_letter_code
_entity_poly.pdbx_strand_id
1 'polypeptide(L)'
;LSVKIEPELRTLLDKYTEGYFLSYFHTNYCSLNNFMRAINSGLKDICLNLEIDFKVTTNWARHTWASLARNKAGVPKADIDFCLGHVNNDYKMADIYIDIDYSICDKANRAVLDLLQKKEEKKT
;
A
#
# COMPACT_ATOMS: atom_id res chain seq x y z
N LEU A 1 8.28 7.42 -7.93
CA LEU A 1 8.25 6.61 -6.71
C LEU A 1 8.64 5.19 -7.05
N SER A 2 9.57 4.59 -6.31
CA SER A 2 9.98 3.20 -6.42
C SER A 2 9.70 2.48 -5.10
N VAL A 3 9.22 1.24 -5.17
CA VAL A 3 8.92 0.40 -4.00
C VAL A 3 9.45 -1.01 -4.26
N LYS A 4 10.19 -1.56 -3.32
CA LYS A 4 10.68 -2.92 -3.38
C LYS A 4 9.52 -3.92 -3.33
N ILE A 5 9.56 -4.92 -4.19
CA ILE A 5 8.63 -6.05 -4.14
C ILE A 5 9.07 -7.00 -3.03
N GLU A 6 8.38 -6.95 -1.91
CA GLU A 6 8.62 -7.85 -0.78
C GLU A 6 8.11 -9.28 -1.07
N PRO A 7 8.65 -10.32 -0.38
CA PRO A 7 8.27 -11.71 -0.65
C PRO A 7 6.78 -11.99 -0.60
N GLU A 8 6.05 -11.35 0.32
CA GLU A 8 4.61 -11.49 0.48
C GLU A 8 3.87 -11.00 -0.78
N LEU A 9 4.28 -9.85 -1.31
CA LEU A 9 3.72 -9.32 -2.55
C LEU A 9 4.11 -10.20 -3.74
N ARG A 10 5.36 -10.70 -3.77
CA ARG A 10 5.84 -11.60 -4.84
C ARG A 10 4.97 -12.84 -4.94
N THR A 11 4.68 -13.47 -3.80
CA THR A 11 3.80 -14.65 -3.75
C THR A 11 2.40 -14.38 -4.33
N LEU A 12 1.86 -13.18 -4.08
CA LEU A 12 0.57 -12.77 -4.67
C LEU A 12 0.69 -12.50 -6.17
N LEU A 13 1.74 -11.81 -6.60
CA LEU A 13 1.97 -11.52 -8.01
C LEU A 13 2.10 -12.81 -8.83
N ASP A 14 2.87 -13.77 -8.33
CA ASP A 14 3.13 -15.04 -9.02
C ASP A 14 1.86 -15.89 -9.22
N LYS A 15 0.82 -15.70 -8.39
CA LYS A 15 -0.49 -16.36 -8.56
C LYS A 15 -1.31 -15.80 -9.74
N TYR A 16 -1.04 -14.57 -10.14
CA TYR A 16 -1.88 -13.83 -11.10
C TYR A 16 -1.13 -13.49 -12.39
N THR A 17 0.10 -13.95 -12.55
CA THR A 17 0.94 -13.61 -13.69
C THR A 17 1.12 -14.78 -14.65
N GLU A 18 0.20 -14.94 -15.58
CA GLU A 18 0.59 -15.38 -16.92
C GLU A 18 1.11 -14.14 -17.69
N GLY A 19 2.29 -13.63 -17.31
CA GLY A 19 3.05 -12.63 -18.06
C GLY A 19 2.94 -11.17 -17.60
N TYR A 20 1.79 -10.64 -17.25
CA TYR A 20 1.64 -9.24 -16.86
C TYR A 20 0.58 -9.07 -15.77
N PHE A 21 0.97 -8.68 -14.55
CA PHE A 21 0.02 -8.36 -13.46
C PHE A 21 -1.06 -7.36 -13.90
N LEU A 22 -0.69 -6.39 -14.72
CA LEU A 22 -1.60 -5.40 -15.26
C LEU A 22 -2.42 -5.89 -16.47
N SER A 23 -2.18 -7.10 -17.00
CA SER A 23 -2.92 -7.60 -18.17
C SER A 23 -4.40 -7.78 -17.86
N TYR A 24 -4.74 -8.29 -16.67
CA TYR A 24 -6.13 -8.39 -16.22
C TYR A 24 -6.80 -7.01 -16.16
N PHE A 25 -6.09 -6.00 -15.67
CA PHE A 25 -6.57 -4.62 -15.63
C PHE A 25 -6.83 -4.09 -17.06
N HIS A 26 -5.87 -4.22 -17.96
CA HIS A 26 -6.01 -3.75 -19.35
C HIS A 26 -7.08 -4.48 -20.14
N THR A 27 -7.28 -5.77 -19.87
CA THR A 27 -8.27 -6.60 -20.58
C THR A 27 -9.70 -6.32 -20.11
N ASN A 28 -9.91 -6.07 -18.82
CA ASN A 28 -11.24 -6.05 -18.22
C ASN A 28 -11.75 -4.63 -17.89
N TYR A 29 -10.89 -3.63 -17.85
CA TYR A 29 -11.28 -2.28 -17.44
C TYR A 29 -10.77 -1.21 -18.39
N CYS A 30 -11.68 -0.34 -18.83
CA CYS A 30 -11.35 0.76 -19.74
C CYS A 30 -10.67 1.95 -19.06
N SER A 31 -10.67 2.00 -17.72
CA SER A 31 -10.02 3.07 -16.95
C SER A 31 -9.67 2.64 -15.52
N LEU A 32 -8.69 3.32 -14.94
CA LEU A 32 -8.33 3.14 -13.53
C LEU A 32 -9.53 3.38 -12.59
N ASN A 33 -10.38 4.37 -12.90
CA ASN A 33 -11.56 4.66 -12.08
C ASN A 33 -12.55 3.50 -12.07
N ASN A 34 -12.77 2.84 -13.19
CA ASN A 34 -13.65 1.68 -13.27
C ASN A 34 -13.08 0.49 -12.50
N PHE A 35 -11.77 0.27 -12.59
CA PHE A 35 -11.08 -0.74 -11.79
C PHE A 35 -11.21 -0.47 -10.29
N MET A 36 -10.95 0.76 -9.84
CA MET A 36 -11.08 1.14 -8.43
C MET A 36 -12.53 1.00 -7.92
N ARG A 37 -13.54 1.30 -8.75
CA ARG A 37 -14.94 1.06 -8.41
C ARG A 37 -15.23 -0.42 -8.23
N ALA A 38 -14.73 -1.27 -9.12
CA ALA A 38 -14.92 -2.72 -9.02
C ALA A 38 -14.28 -3.29 -7.75
N ILE A 39 -13.05 -2.88 -7.40
CA ILE A 39 -12.39 -3.28 -6.15
C ILE A 39 -13.22 -2.84 -4.93
N ASN A 40 -13.64 -1.58 -4.89
CA ASN A 40 -14.42 -1.07 -3.75
C ASN A 40 -15.81 -1.74 -3.64
N SER A 41 -16.41 -2.15 -4.75
CA SER A 41 -17.64 -2.96 -4.73
C SER A 41 -17.38 -4.33 -4.13
N GLY A 42 -16.33 -5.04 -4.57
CA GLY A 42 -15.95 -6.33 -3.99
C GLY A 42 -15.61 -6.24 -2.50
N LEU A 43 -14.93 -5.18 -2.07
CA LEU A 43 -14.68 -4.94 -0.64
C LEU A 43 -15.97 -4.75 0.16
N LYS A 44 -16.98 -4.08 -0.42
CA LYS A 44 -18.29 -3.94 0.22
C LYS A 44 -18.97 -5.30 0.41
N ASP A 45 -18.94 -6.15 -0.60
CA ASP A 45 -19.53 -7.49 -0.54
C ASP A 45 -18.82 -8.36 0.50
N ILE A 46 -17.48 -8.28 0.59
CA ILE A 46 -16.70 -8.95 1.63
C ILE A 46 -17.09 -8.46 3.03
N CYS A 47 -17.22 -7.13 3.22
CA CYS A 47 -17.65 -6.58 4.51
C CYS A 47 -19.03 -7.09 4.92
N LEU A 48 -19.98 -7.16 3.97
CA LEU A 48 -21.32 -7.69 4.24
C LEU A 48 -21.28 -9.17 4.64
N ASN A 49 -20.50 -9.98 3.94
CA ASN A 49 -20.38 -11.41 4.23
C ASN A 49 -19.68 -11.71 5.56
N LEU A 50 -18.81 -10.82 6.02
CA LEU A 50 -18.06 -10.94 7.27
C LEU A 50 -18.71 -10.15 8.43
N GLU A 51 -19.90 -9.60 8.23
CA GLU A 51 -20.61 -8.78 9.23
C GLU A 51 -19.76 -7.60 9.77
N ILE A 52 -18.94 -7.02 8.89
CA ILE A 52 -18.13 -5.84 9.22
C ILE A 52 -19.01 -4.59 9.11
N ASP A 53 -19.29 -3.94 10.23
CA ASP A 53 -20.21 -2.81 10.37
C ASP A 53 -19.63 -1.45 9.95
N PHE A 54 -18.61 -1.44 9.09
CA PHE A 54 -18.06 -0.19 8.57
C PHE A 54 -17.58 -0.34 7.13
N LYS A 55 -17.59 0.76 6.39
CA LYS A 55 -17.21 0.78 4.98
C LYS A 55 -15.70 0.72 4.81
N VAL A 56 -15.18 -0.41 4.33
CA VAL A 56 -13.80 -0.56 3.90
C VAL A 56 -13.66 -0.15 2.44
N THR A 57 -12.60 0.59 2.12
CA THR A 57 -12.23 0.99 0.75
C THR A 57 -10.74 0.83 0.55
N THR A 58 -10.26 0.93 -0.68
CA THR A 58 -8.82 0.90 -1.01
C THR A 58 -8.00 1.94 -0.24
N ASN A 59 -8.58 3.11 0.07
CA ASN A 59 -7.92 4.13 0.89
C ASN A 59 -7.64 3.67 2.33
N TRP A 60 -8.41 2.72 2.86
CA TRP A 60 -8.16 2.17 4.19
C TRP A 60 -6.79 1.49 4.28
N ALA A 61 -6.36 0.79 3.23
CA ALA A 61 -5.02 0.20 3.19
C ALA A 61 -3.94 1.28 3.36
N ARG A 62 -4.08 2.41 2.66
CA ARG A 62 -3.17 3.55 2.75
C ARG A 62 -3.17 4.19 4.13
N HIS A 63 -4.35 4.44 4.71
CA HIS A 63 -4.49 4.99 6.07
C HIS A 63 -3.96 4.04 7.14
N THR A 64 -4.25 2.74 7.01
CA THR A 64 -3.76 1.73 7.94
C THR A 64 -2.24 1.64 7.90
N TRP A 65 -1.64 1.61 6.70
CA TRP A 65 -0.20 1.60 6.54
C TRP A 65 0.44 2.82 7.22
N ALA A 66 -0.05 4.04 6.93
CA ALA A 66 0.46 5.28 7.52
C ALA A 66 0.35 5.28 9.06
N SER A 67 -0.78 4.82 9.58
CA SER A 67 -1.02 4.74 11.03
C SER A 67 -0.10 3.71 11.71
N LEU A 68 0.11 2.55 11.11
CA LEU A 68 1.02 1.53 11.62
C LEU A 68 2.47 2.00 11.54
N ALA A 69 2.87 2.59 10.41
CA ALA A 69 4.21 3.15 10.22
C ALA A 69 4.51 4.19 11.31
N ARG A 70 3.59 5.14 11.54
CA ARG A 70 3.77 6.20 12.52
C ARG A 70 3.73 5.70 13.96
N ASN A 71 2.66 4.98 14.32
CA ASN A 71 2.31 4.74 15.72
C ASN A 71 2.93 3.45 16.27
N LYS A 72 3.32 2.50 15.41
CA LYS A 72 3.86 1.20 15.83
C LYS A 72 5.29 0.97 15.36
N ALA A 73 5.64 1.37 14.14
CA ALA A 73 6.99 1.23 13.60
C ALA A 73 7.88 2.45 13.89
N GLY A 74 7.33 3.57 14.36
CA GLY A 74 8.10 4.76 14.72
C GLY A 74 8.66 5.54 13.53
N VAL A 75 8.12 5.33 12.32
CA VAL A 75 8.58 6.02 11.11
C VAL A 75 8.30 7.53 11.22
N PRO A 76 9.27 8.41 10.91
CA PRO A 76 9.08 9.85 10.90
C PRO A 76 7.96 10.28 9.95
N LYS A 77 7.22 11.34 10.30
CA LYS A 77 6.12 11.83 9.48
C LYS A 77 6.58 12.26 8.09
N ALA A 78 7.74 12.89 7.97
CA ALA A 78 8.30 13.32 6.69
C ALA A 78 8.55 12.13 5.75
N ASP A 79 9.06 11.01 6.29
CA ASP A 79 9.29 9.79 5.52
C ASP A 79 7.96 9.13 5.09
N ILE A 80 6.93 9.19 5.94
CA ILE A 80 5.59 8.72 5.60
C ILE A 80 5.02 9.55 4.44
N ASP A 81 5.09 10.88 4.52
CA ASP A 81 4.62 11.78 3.46
C ASP A 81 5.37 11.52 2.15
N PHE A 82 6.68 11.33 2.20
CA PHE A 82 7.51 10.95 1.06
C PHE A 82 7.09 9.58 0.47
N CYS A 83 6.96 8.54 1.30
CA CYS A 83 6.56 7.19 0.86
C CYS A 83 5.15 7.17 0.26
N LEU A 84 4.26 8.03 0.73
CA LEU A 84 2.90 8.19 0.19
C LEU A 84 2.85 9.04 -1.08
N GLY A 85 3.98 9.62 -1.51
CA GLY A 85 4.05 10.48 -2.68
C GLY A 85 3.36 11.83 -2.49
N HIS A 86 3.26 12.32 -1.26
CA HIS A 86 2.77 13.67 -1.00
C HIS A 86 3.83 14.69 -1.42
N VAL A 87 3.45 15.62 -2.30
CA VAL A 87 4.33 16.72 -2.71
C VAL A 87 4.17 17.83 -1.69
N ASN A 88 5.21 18.09 -0.92
CA ASN A 88 5.26 19.26 -0.05
C ASN A 88 5.88 20.44 -0.82
N ASN A 89 5.06 21.45 -1.12
CA ASN A 89 5.52 22.63 -1.87
C ASN A 89 6.57 23.47 -1.11
N ASP A 90 6.63 23.35 0.22
CA ASP A 90 7.53 24.12 1.06
C ASP A 90 9.01 23.68 0.92
N TYR A 91 9.26 22.45 0.47
CA TYR A 91 10.60 21.87 0.33
C TYR A 91 11.09 21.73 -1.13
N LYS A 92 10.33 22.20 -2.11
CA LYS A 92 10.68 22.08 -3.55
C LYS A 92 12.10 22.54 -3.90
N MET A 93 12.59 23.55 -3.21
CA MET A 93 13.95 24.09 -3.47
C MET A 93 15.04 23.17 -2.90
N ALA A 94 14.79 22.51 -1.77
CA ALA A 94 15.73 21.56 -1.19
C ALA A 94 15.76 20.24 -1.98
N ASP A 95 14.62 19.79 -2.49
CA ASP A 95 14.48 18.54 -3.25
C ASP A 95 15.29 18.52 -4.56
N ILE A 96 15.66 19.70 -5.09
CA ILE A 96 16.51 19.81 -6.29
C ILE A 96 17.96 19.39 -6.01
N TYR A 97 18.41 19.50 -4.76
CA TYR A 97 19.78 19.25 -4.33
C TYR A 97 19.97 17.92 -3.60
N ILE A 98 18.90 17.18 -3.33
CA ILE A 98 18.93 15.93 -2.57
C ILE A 98 18.66 14.77 -3.52
N ASP A 99 19.59 13.83 -3.59
CA ASP A 99 19.38 12.56 -4.29
C ASP A 99 18.27 11.76 -3.61
N ILE A 100 17.33 11.28 -4.41
CA ILE A 100 16.16 10.53 -3.90
C ILE A 100 16.59 9.12 -3.47
N ASP A 101 16.59 8.87 -2.16
CA ASP A 101 16.81 7.53 -1.60
C ASP A 101 15.48 6.81 -1.30
N TYR A 102 15.06 5.94 -2.20
CA TYR A 102 13.86 5.12 -2.01
C TYR A 102 14.03 4.01 -0.96
N SER A 103 15.24 3.74 -0.45
CA SER A 103 15.46 2.75 0.61
C SER A 103 14.72 3.12 1.91
N ILE A 104 14.40 4.39 2.11
CA ILE A 104 13.57 4.89 3.22
C ILE A 104 12.17 4.25 3.14
N CYS A 105 11.56 4.24 1.96
CA CYS A 105 10.24 3.64 1.75
C CYS A 105 10.29 2.11 1.91
N ASP A 106 11.35 1.47 1.44
CA ASP A 106 11.52 0.02 1.58
C ASP A 106 11.65 -0.39 3.04
N LYS A 107 12.45 0.33 3.83
CA LYS A 107 12.60 0.11 5.28
C LYS A 107 11.28 0.34 6.03
N ALA A 108 10.57 1.42 5.73
CA ALA A 108 9.28 1.74 6.34
C ALA A 108 8.24 0.65 6.02
N ASN A 109 8.18 0.22 4.77
CA ASN A 109 7.26 -0.83 4.32
C ASN A 109 7.58 -2.17 4.99
N ARG A 110 8.85 -2.58 5.05
CA ARG A 110 9.28 -3.80 5.75
C ARG A 110 8.90 -3.77 7.23
N ALA A 111 9.12 -2.66 7.91
CA ALA A 111 8.77 -2.51 9.32
C ALA A 111 7.26 -2.69 9.58
N VAL A 112 6.41 -2.18 8.69
CA VAL A 112 4.95 -2.37 8.81
C VAL A 112 4.55 -3.82 8.54
N LEU A 113 5.13 -4.48 7.53
CA LEU A 113 4.86 -5.89 7.21
C LEU A 113 5.25 -6.81 8.37
N ASP A 114 6.40 -6.58 9.01
CA ASP A 114 6.84 -7.35 10.18
C ASP A 114 5.87 -7.24 11.37
N LEU A 115 5.22 -6.09 11.54
CA LEU A 115 4.18 -5.92 12.57
C LEU A 115 2.94 -6.77 12.29
N LEU A 116 2.58 -6.96 11.02
CA LEU A 116 1.43 -7.76 10.62
C LEU A 116 1.72 -9.25 10.82
N GLN A 117 2.90 -9.73 10.44
CA GLN A 117 3.32 -11.13 10.62
C GLN A 117 3.35 -11.55 12.08
N LYS A 118 3.94 -10.71 12.97
CA LYS A 118 3.96 -10.98 14.42
C LYS A 118 2.57 -11.10 15.06
N LYS A 119 1.54 -10.56 14.43
CA LYS A 119 0.16 -10.70 14.91
C LYS A 119 -0.46 -12.04 14.50
N GLU A 120 -0.08 -12.58 13.36
CA GLU A 120 -0.56 -13.89 12.89
C GLU A 120 0.02 -15.02 13.75
N GLU A 121 1.32 -14.98 14.07
CA GLU A 121 2.00 -15.96 14.93
C GLU A 121 1.42 -16.01 16.36
N LYS A 122 0.88 -14.90 16.88
CA LYS A 122 0.25 -14.85 18.22
C LYS A 122 -1.20 -15.35 18.25
N LYS A 123 -1.81 -15.66 17.12
CA LYS A 123 -3.17 -16.17 17.00
C LYS A 123 -3.24 -17.68 16.80
N THR A 124 -2.10 -18.33 16.59
CA THR A 124 -1.94 -19.77 16.49
C THR A 124 -1.50 -20.34 17.81
#